data_77fe84e806f29ce0270aeb8d310c91f3
#
_entry.id   77fe84e806f29ce0270aeb8d310c91f3
#
_cell.length_a   1.000
_cell.length_b   1.000
_cell.length_c   1.000
_cell.angle_alpha   90.00
_cell.angle_beta   90.00
_cell.angle_gamma   90.00
#
_symmetry.space_group_name_H-M   'P 1'
#
loop_
_entity.id
_entity.type
_entity.pdbx_description
1 polymer ?
#
loop_
_entity_poly.entity_id
_entity_poly.type
_entity_poly.pdbx_seq_one_letter_code
_entity_poly.pdbx_strand_id
1 'polypeptide(L)'
;ASQNRLWLYDMLSQKLGLFDVLKNTFQPITQSFDQSLKFYQSDYNYFYWVDTKQNLYVSNLFGKVNFLGNIPEFEQLQVVSPTKIIYKKGNELFFYNLENASTTPIVLNEKSFDRFSYKEQILAIFTSQEIYHYKLILP
;
A
#
# COMPACT_ATOMS: atom_id res chain seq x y z
N ALA A 1 6.95 -5.89 -9.92
CA ALA A 1 8.41 -5.79 -9.86
C ALA A 1 8.96 -5.34 -11.22
N SER A 2 10.24 -5.57 -11.48
CA SER A 2 10.82 -5.25 -12.77
C SER A 2 10.28 -6.16 -13.89
N GLN A 3 10.58 -5.83 -15.13
CA GLN A 3 10.04 -6.49 -16.33
C GLN A 3 10.09 -8.01 -16.29
N ASN A 4 11.14 -8.60 -15.66
CA ASN A 4 11.37 -10.04 -15.61
C ASN A 4 11.22 -10.63 -14.20
N ARG A 5 10.77 -9.86 -13.24
CA ARG A 5 10.67 -10.26 -11.85
C ARG A 5 9.27 -10.09 -11.31
N LEU A 6 8.84 -11.05 -10.52
CA LEU A 6 7.55 -11.06 -9.86
C LEU A 6 7.75 -11.11 -8.35
N TRP A 7 6.95 -10.35 -7.63
CA TRP A 7 6.83 -10.51 -6.19
C TRP A 7 5.96 -11.73 -5.92
N LEU A 8 6.48 -12.66 -5.12
CA LEU A 8 5.73 -13.82 -4.68
C LEU A 8 5.67 -13.86 -3.16
N TYR A 9 4.47 -13.97 -2.63
CA TYR A 9 4.24 -14.19 -1.22
C TYR A 9 3.63 -15.57 -1.02
N ASP A 10 4.37 -16.45 -0.30
CA ASP A 10 3.88 -17.78 0.04
C ASP A 10 3.05 -17.67 1.32
N MET A 11 1.75 -17.87 1.18
CA MET A 11 0.81 -17.75 2.30
C MET A 11 1.00 -18.84 3.37
N LEU A 12 1.50 -20.02 2.99
CA LEU A 12 1.70 -21.12 3.93
C LEU A 12 2.96 -20.92 4.76
N SER A 13 4.07 -20.58 4.13
CA SER A 13 5.34 -20.35 4.81
C SER A 13 5.51 -18.92 5.29
N GLN A 14 4.62 -18.00 4.87
CA GLN A 14 4.68 -16.58 5.18
C GLN A 14 6.01 -15.95 4.76
N LYS A 15 6.47 -16.31 3.57
CA LYS A 15 7.72 -15.80 2.99
C LYS A 15 7.47 -14.99 1.74
N LEU A 16 8.15 -13.87 1.65
CA LEU A 16 8.16 -13.02 0.47
C LEU A 16 9.43 -13.27 -0.32
N GLY A 17 9.32 -13.28 -1.63
CA GLY A 17 10.49 -13.43 -2.50
C GLY A 17 10.28 -12.79 -3.86
N LEU A 18 11.37 -12.77 -4.63
CA LEU A 18 11.39 -12.31 -6.01
C LEU A 18 11.65 -13.50 -6.92
N PHE A 19 10.77 -13.70 -7.87
CA PHE A 19 10.94 -14.73 -8.91
C PHE A 19 11.38 -14.07 -10.21
N ASP A 20 12.53 -14.50 -10.74
CA ASP A 20 13.02 -14.06 -12.04
C ASP A 20 12.52 -15.03 -13.10
N VAL A 21 11.64 -14.54 -13.97
CA VAL A 21 10.97 -15.37 -14.99
C VAL A 21 11.96 -15.90 -16.02
N LEU A 22 12.92 -15.08 -16.41
CA LEU A 22 13.90 -15.46 -17.44
C LEU A 22 14.92 -16.47 -16.92
N LYS A 23 15.41 -16.26 -15.70
CA LYS A 23 16.42 -17.12 -15.08
C LYS A 23 15.81 -18.33 -14.38
N ASN A 24 14.49 -18.33 -14.21
CA ASN A 24 13.76 -19.35 -13.45
C ASN A 24 14.35 -19.54 -12.04
N THR A 25 14.65 -18.42 -11.38
CA THR A 25 15.24 -18.42 -10.04
C THR A 25 14.36 -17.69 -9.06
N PHE A 26 14.36 -18.15 -7.81
CA PHE A 26 13.63 -17.52 -6.71
C PHE A 26 14.63 -16.99 -5.69
N GLN A 27 14.54 -15.69 -5.39
CA GLN A 27 15.34 -15.04 -4.36
C GLN A 27 14.46 -14.76 -3.16
N PRO A 28 14.59 -15.49 -2.05
CA PRO A 28 13.82 -15.18 -0.85
C PRO A 28 14.29 -13.88 -0.22
N ILE A 29 13.34 -13.11 0.28
CA ILE A 29 13.62 -12.02 1.19
C ILE A 29 13.79 -12.65 2.57
N THR A 30 14.87 -12.30 3.28
CA THR A 30 15.28 -12.98 4.51
C THR A 30 14.29 -12.83 5.68
N GLN A 31 13.34 -11.92 5.57
CA GLN A 31 12.36 -11.70 6.62
C GLN A 31 11.18 -12.66 6.43
N SER A 32 10.88 -13.44 7.46
CA SER A 32 9.62 -14.16 7.55
C SER A 32 8.60 -13.28 8.28
N PHE A 33 7.33 -13.43 7.91
CA PHE A 33 6.26 -12.70 8.56
C PHE A 33 5.66 -13.60 9.64
N ASP A 34 5.69 -13.14 10.90
CA ASP A 34 5.13 -13.91 12.02
C ASP A 34 3.61 -13.91 12.03
N GLN A 35 3.00 -13.04 11.22
CA GLN A 35 1.56 -12.84 11.19
C GLN A 35 1.08 -12.69 9.75
N SER A 36 -0.22 -12.91 9.54
CA SER A 36 -0.85 -12.67 8.26
C SER A 36 -0.72 -11.21 7.86
N LEU A 37 -0.54 -10.97 6.57
CA LEU A 37 -0.53 -9.62 6.05
C LEU A 37 -1.94 -9.05 6.06
N LYS A 38 -2.09 -7.87 6.66
CA LYS A 38 -3.33 -7.11 6.65
C LYS A 38 -3.53 -6.38 5.33
N PHE A 39 -2.42 -6.03 4.68
CA PHE A 39 -2.41 -5.27 3.43
C PHE A 39 -1.11 -5.55 2.68
N TYR A 40 -1.19 -5.57 1.37
CA TYR A 40 0.01 -5.55 0.52
C TYR A 40 -0.26 -4.75 -0.75
N GLN A 41 0.78 -4.12 -1.27
CA GLN A 41 0.75 -3.36 -2.51
C GLN A 41 2.13 -3.43 -3.15
N SER A 42 2.17 -3.66 -4.45
CA SER A 42 3.43 -3.64 -5.18
C SER A 42 3.37 -2.63 -6.31
N ASP A 43 4.50 -2.03 -6.59
CA ASP A 43 4.74 -1.28 -7.81
C ASP A 43 5.95 -1.87 -8.54
N TYR A 44 6.51 -1.12 -9.48
CA TYR A 44 7.62 -1.61 -10.31
C TYR A 44 8.88 -1.92 -9.50
N ASN A 45 9.13 -1.16 -8.43
CA ASN A 45 10.39 -1.21 -7.67
C ASN A 45 10.23 -1.66 -6.22
N TYR A 46 9.03 -1.60 -5.66
CA TYR A 46 8.81 -1.78 -4.24
C TYR A 46 7.64 -2.70 -3.95
N PHE A 47 7.75 -3.40 -2.84
CA PHE A 47 6.65 -4.16 -2.25
C PHE A 47 6.39 -3.62 -0.85
N TYR A 48 5.16 -3.14 -0.61
CA TYR A 48 4.72 -2.61 0.68
C TYR A 48 3.80 -3.62 1.34
N TRP A 49 3.89 -3.72 2.67
CA TRP A 49 2.93 -4.53 3.42
C TRP A 49 2.70 -3.95 4.81
N VAL A 50 1.53 -4.28 5.38
CA VAL A 50 1.15 -3.93 6.75
C VAL A 50 0.87 -5.21 7.51
N ASP A 51 1.45 -5.35 8.70
CA ASP A 51 1.18 -6.46 9.58
C ASP A 51 -0.07 -6.22 10.44
N THR A 52 -0.43 -7.18 11.28
CA THR A 52 -1.62 -7.07 12.13
C THR A 52 -1.49 -6.06 13.27
N LYS A 53 -0.28 -5.53 13.49
CA LYS A 53 -0.01 -4.49 14.48
C LYS A 53 0.05 -3.09 13.86
N GLN A 54 -0.40 -2.94 12.62
CA GLN A 54 -0.41 -1.66 11.89
C GLN A 54 1.00 -1.13 11.55
N ASN A 55 1.97 -2.01 11.44
CA ASN A 55 3.32 -1.63 11.02
C ASN A 55 3.44 -1.72 9.51
N LEU A 56 3.85 -0.63 8.87
CA LEU A 56 4.08 -0.56 7.43
C LEU A 56 5.56 -0.77 7.13
N TYR A 57 5.81 -1.69 6.19
CA TYR A 57 7.16 -2.03 5.72
C TYR A 57 7.24 -1.90 4.21
N VAL A 58 8.46 -1.75 3.71
CA VAL A 58 8.74 -1.78 2.28
C VAL A 58 9.98 -2.63 2.01
N SER A 59 9.94 -3.39 0.92
CA SER A 59 11.11 -4.07 0.37
C SER A 59 11.43 -3.55 -1.02
N ASN A 60 12.72 -3.35 -1.30
CA ASN A 60 13.17 -3.06 -2.66
C ASN A 60 13.45 -4.34 -3.44
N LEU A 61 13.90 -4.21 -4.70
CA LEU A 61 14.20 -5.34 -5.58
C LEU A 61 15.40 -6.17 -5.12
N PHE A 62 16.20 -5.69 -4.18
CA PHE A 62 17.36 -6.40 -3.63
C PHE A 62 17.03 -7.11 -2.32
N GLY A 63 15.76 -7.11 -1.92
CA GLY A 63 15.33 -7.74 -0.68
C GLY A 63 15.63 -6.94 0.58
N LYS A 64 16.04 -5.69 0.44
CA LYS A 64 16.24 -4.82 1.60
C LYS A 64 14.91 -4.34 2.13
N VAL A 65 14.65 -4.66 3.41
CA VAL A 65 13.41 -4.31 4.10
C VAL A 65 13.63 -3.11 5.00
N ASN A 66 12.75 -2.12 4.92
CA ASN A 66 12.73 -0.97 5.80
C ASN A 66 11.38 -0.87 6.49
N PHE A 67 11.42 -0.57 7.79
CA PHE A 67 10.23 -0.20 8.55
C PHE A 67 9.91 1.27 8.29
N LEU A 68 8.69 1.55 7.81
CA LEU A 68 8.28 2.92 7.50
C LEU A 68 7.55 3.62 8.64
N GLY A 69 6.85 2.87 9.47
CA GLY A 69 6.15 3.43 10.61
C GLY A 69 4.91 2.66 10.98
N ASN A 70 4.34 3.00 12.13
CA ASN A 70 3.03 2.53 12.56
C ASN A 70 1.98 3.46 11.97
N ILE A 71 0.91 2.91 11.40
CA ILE A 71 -0.10 3.68 10.69
C ILE A 71 -1.46 3.54 11.35
N PRO A 72 -2.39 4.48 11.12
CA PRO A 72 -3.75 4.38 11.63
C PRO A 72 -4.50 3.15 11.11
N GLU A 73 -5.51 2.72 11.84
CA GLU A 73 -6.44 1.70 11.39
C GLU A 73 -7.14 2.14 10.11
N PHE A 74 -7.33 1.22 9.18
CA PHE A 74 -7.90 1.50 7.88
C PHE A 74 -8.82 0.37 7.41
N GLU A 75 -9.75 0.69 6.54
CA GLU A 75 -10.54 -0.29 5.79
C GLU A 75 -9.95 -0.49 4.39
N GLN A 76 -9.47 0.58 3.77
CA GLN A 76 -8.75 0.55 2.52
C GLN A 76 -7.54 1.48 2.61
N LEU A 77 -6.43 1.05 2.06
CA LEU A 77 -5.15 1.77 2.11
C LEU A 77 -4.55 1.85 0.72
N GLN A 78 -3.93 2.97 0.42
CA GLN A 78 -3.04 3.10 -0.73
C GLN A 78 -1.75 3.80 -0.30
N VAL A 79 -0.62 3.18 -0.57
CA VAL A 79 0.69 3.79 -0.39
C VAL A 79 1.01 4.63 -1.62
N VAL A 80 1.21 5.93 -1.42
CA VAL A 80 1.55 6.86 -2.50
C VAL A 80 3.07 6.94 -2.66
N SER A 81 3.78 6.94 -1.56
CA SER A 81 5.24 6.96 -1.49
C SER A 81 5.68 6.40 -0.13
N PRO A 82 6.98 6.18 0.10
CA PRO A 82 7.46 5.72 1.41
C PRO A 82 7.09 6.63 2.59
N THR A 83 6.68 7.87 2.32
CA THR A 83 6.33 8.83 3.38
C THR A 83 4.86 9.24 3.39
N LYS A 84 4.07 8.79 2.40
CA LYS A 84 2.70 9.27 2.21
C LYS A 84 1.74 8.14 1.91
N ILE A 85 0.64 8.10 2.65
CA ILE A 85 -0.44 7.15 2.41
C ILE A 85 -1.79 7.86 2.39
N ILE A 86 -2.73 7.25 1.70
CA ILE A 86 -4.16 7.63 1.75
C ILE A 86 -4.93 6.42 2.27
N TYR A 87 -5.85 6.64 3.19
CA TYR A 87 -6.66 5.55 3.70
C TYR A 87 -8.11 5.97 3.91
N LYS A 88 -8.98 4.96 3.81
CA LYS A 88 -10.41 5.09 4.06
C LYS A 88 -10.74 4.44 5.38
N LYS A 89 -11.54 5.13 6.19
CA LYS A 89 -12.14 4.57 7.39
C LYS A 89 -13.57 5.09 7.52
N GLY A 90 -14.54 4.18 7.54
CA GLY A 90 -15.95 4.54 7.44
C GLY A 90 -16.23 5.24 6.11
N ASN A 91 -16.90 6.38 6.15
CA ASN A 91 -17.18 7.20 4.97
C ASN A 91 -16.22 8.40 4.87
N GLU A 92 -15.06 8.28 5.47
CA GLU A 92 -14.06 9.34 5.47
C GLU A 92 -12.77 8.89 4.81
N LEU A 93 -12.10 9.84 4.19
CA LEU A 93 -10.82 9.66 3.52
C LEU A 93 -9.78 10.54 4.18
N PHE A 94 -8.58 9.99 4.37
CA PHE A 94 -7.50 10.67 5.08
C PHE A 94 -6.19 10.58 4.31
N PHE A 95 -5.41 11.63 4.40
CA PHE A 95 -4.00 11.63 4.05
C PHE A 95 -3.17 11.53 5.32
N TYR A 96 -2.20 10.62 5.34
CA TYR A 96 -1.30 10.43 6.46
C TYR A 96 0.14 10.62 6.01
N ASN A 97 0.85 11.50 6.72
CA ASN A 97 2.26 11.75 6.48
C ASN A 97 3.09 10.98 7.51
N LEU A 98 3.87 10.01 7.04
CA LEU A 98 4.69 9.15 7.89
C LEU A 98 5.89 9.88 8.51
N GLU A 99 6.35 10.98 7.90
CA GLU A 99 7.50 11.71 8.43
C GLU A 99 7.18 12.39 9.78
N ASN A 100 5.97 12.90 9.94
CA ASN A 100 5.57 13.64 11.14
C ASN A 100 4.36 13.02 11.85
N ALA A 101 3.90 11.86 11.40
CA ALA A 101 2.75 11.15 11.96
C ALA A 101 1.48 12.01 12.00
N SER A 102 1.25 12.86 10.99
CA SER A 102 0.09 13.73 10.93
C SER A 102 -0.98 13.19 10.01
N THR A 103 -2.24 13.35 10.44
CA THR A 103 -3.43 12.95 9.68
C THR A 103 -4.16 14.19 9.22
N THR A 104 -4.49 14.24 7.93
CA THR A 104 -5.27 15.34 7.34
C THR A 104 -6.50 14.75 6.65
N PRO A 105 -7.73 15.17 7.03
CA PRO A 105 -8.92 14.70 6.32
C PRO A 105 -8.94 15.23 4.89
N ILE A 106 -9.37 14.38 3.96
CA ILE A 106 -9.66 14.76 2.59
C ILE A 106 -11.17 14.94 2.49
N VAL A 107 -11.62 16.19 2.35
CA VAL A 107 -13.04 16.50 2.36
C VAL A 107 -13.65 16.19 1.01
N LEU A 108 -14.66 15.32 1.01
CA LEU A 108 -15.40 14.90 -0.18
C LEU A 108 -16.82 15.44 -0.14
N ASN A 109 -17.42 15.62 -1.32
CA ASN A 109 -18.82 16.00 -1.44
C ASN A 109 -19.76 14.82 -1.19
N GLU A 110 -19.29 13.60 -1.46
CA GLU A 110 -20.05 12.37 -1.28
C GLU A 110 -20.13 12.00 0.20
N LYS A 111 -21.35 11.66 0.65
CA LYS A 111 -21.59 11.27 2.05
C LYS A 111 -21.12 9.85 2.35
N SER A 112 -21.13 8.99 1.32
CA SER A 112 -20.66 7.60 1.44
C SER A 112 -20.04 7.14 0.13
N PHE A 113 -19.08 6.24 0.22
CA PHE A 113 -18.45 5.64 -0.95
C PHE A 113 -17.90 4.27 -0.59
N ASP A 114 -17.72 3.40 -1.61
CA ASP A 114 -17.29 2.03 -1.39
C ASP A 114 -15.78 1.89 -1.38
N ARG A 115 -15.10 2.58 -2.29
CA ARG A 115 -13.64 2.54 -2.40
C ARG A 115 -13.12 3.77 -3.12
N PHE A 116 -11.81 3.93 -3.11
CA PHE A 116 -11.11 5.00 -3.82
C PHE A 116 -9.90 4.45 -4.57
N SER A 117 -9.38 5.24 -5.50
CA SER A 117 -8.04 5.05 -6.05
C SER A 117 -7.39 6.41 -6.27
N TYR A 118 -6.06 6.45 -6.15
CA TYR A 118 -5.29 7.67 -6.37
C TYR A 118 -4.12 7.38 -7.28
N LYS A 119 -4.05 8.08 -8.41
CA LYS A 119 -2.98 7.92 -9.39
C LYS A 119 -2.79 9.22 -10.16
N GLU A 120 -1.54 9.67 -10.27
CA GLU A 120 -1.18 10.84 -11.08
C GLU A 120 -2.01 12.08 -10.72
N GLN A 121 -2.17 12.33 -9.42
CA GLN A 121 -2.94 13.47 -8.88
C GLN A 121 -4.45 13.40 -9.13
N ILE A 122 -4.94 12.27 -9.63
CA ILE A 122 -6.38 12.05 -9.79
C ILE A 122 -6.88 11.09 -8.71
N LEU A 123 -7.81 11.58 -7.91
CA LEU A 123 -8.51 10.79 -6.91
C LEU A 123 -9.84 10.34 -7.50
N ALA A 124 -10.06 9.04 -7.60
CA ALA A 124 -11.32 8.47 -8.03
C ALA A 124 -12.07 7.93 -6.82
N ILE A 125 -13.34 8.32 -6.69
CA ILE A 125 -14.23 7.90 -5.61
C ILE A 125 -15.33 7.04 -6.24
N PHE A 126 -15.45 5.80 -5.76
CA PHE A 126 -16.38 4.82 -6.30
C PHE A 126 -17.57 4.67 -5.35
N THR A 127 -18.74 4.96 -5.86
CA THR A 127 -20.01 4.68 -5.18
C THR A 127 -20.71 3.51 -5.88
N SER A 128 -21.85 3.07 -5.35
CA SER A 128 -22.62 1.99 -5.96
C SER A 128 -23.18 2.36 -7.35
N GLN A 129 -23.22 3.64 -7.69
CA GLN A 129 -23.86 4.13 -8.92
C GLN A 129 -22.92 4.87 -9.85
N GLU A 130 -21.91 5.58 -9.33
CA GLU A 130 -21.08 6.48 -10.10
C GLU A 130 -19.62 6.45 -9.65
N ILE A 131 -18.75 7.02 -10.50
CA ILE A 131 -17.35 7.27 -10.20
C ILE A 131 -17.15 8.77 -10.29
N TYR A 132 -16.64 9.37 -9.21
CA TYR A 132 -16.32 10.79 -9.15
C TYR A 132 -14.82 10.98 -9.21
N HIS A 133 -14.37 11.98 -9.95
CA HIS A 133 -12.95 12.28 -10.11
C HIS A 133 -12.63 13.65 -9.55
N TYR A 134 -11.55 13.71 -8.77
CA TYR A 134 -11.03 14.94 -8.20
C TYR A 134 -9.55 15.06 -8.55
N LYS A 135 -9.10 16.29 -8.80
CA LYS A 135 -7.67 16.55 -8.82
C LYS A 135 -7.22 16.78 -7.37
N LEU A 136 -6.29 15.96 -6.90
CA LEU A 136 -5.79 16.04 -5.53
C LEU A 136 -4.28 16.16 -5.55
N ILE A 137 -3.78 17.30 -5.07
CA ILE A 137 -2.35 17.52 -4.92
C ILE A 137 -2.02 17.36 -3.43
N LEU A 138 -1.23 16.35 -3.10
CA LEU A 138 -0.80 16.10 -1.73
C LEU A 138 0.32 17.05 -1.32
N PRO A 139 0.35 17.49 -0.06
CA PRO A 139 1.41 18.36 0.43
C PRO A 139 2.77 17.67 0.45
#